data_9244afc5501d38020d99a08ead941a90
#
_entry.id   9244afc5501d38020d99a08ead941a90
#
_cell.length_a   1.000
_cell.length_b   1.000
_cell.length_c   1.000
_cell.angle_alpha   90.00
_cell.angle_beta   90.00
_cell.angle_gamma   90.00
#
_symmetry.space_group_name_H-M   'P 1'
#
loop_
_entity.id
_entity.type
_entity.pdbx_description
1 polymer ?
#
loop_
_entity_poly.entity_id
_entity_poly.type
_entity_poly.pdbx_seq_one_letter_code
_entity_poly.pdbx_strand_id
1 'polypeptide(L)'
;MDESDSVLSVVVPTRDRPEKLARCLASLREALRPGDELIVVDSASRQPARGEQVAGEIDAIFIRCERPGVCRARNAGWRQARHGFVAFVDDDVWVHDGWANAIAGAFVKHPDVAFLTGRIDVPPAQADTERPVALKDDTEPAVLDAHTGGVLGHSANMAARRDALEKVGGFDESLGAGGRFRAAPELDLFDRLFAAGLTGRYEPDARAWHDQWRGRRELVKLDYAYGVGTGARLAKLVRSDKRRARAVAVDALWRRGARQFSIDLLRGYETGAIFALSGTAGTAVGFARAIFVPVRDGHFVTHRHDEAPKRHAWKQP
;
A
#
# COMPACT_ATOMS: atom_id res chain seq x y z
N MET A 1 19.03 -6.55 21.62
CA MET A 1 17.72 -5.88 21.45
C MET A 1 16.76 -6.61 22.39
N ASP A 2 16.19 -5.88 23.31
CA ASP A 2 15.22 -6.42 24.29
C ASP A 2 13.93 -6.76 23.57
N GLU A 3 13.11 -7.72 24.07
CA GLU A 3 11.79 -8.04 23.47
C GLU A 3 10.87 -6.81 23.40
N SER A 4 11.09 -5.83 24.29
CA SER A 4 10.39 -4.54 24.27
C SER A 4 10.67 -3.69 23.01
N ASP A 5 11.78 -3.93 22.29
CA ASP A 5 12.17 -3.18 21.09
C ASP A 5 11.48 -3.71 19.79
N SER A 6 10.76 -4.83 19.88
CA SER A 6 10.16 -5.49 18.71
C SER A 6 8.66 -5.23 18.53
N VAL A 7 8.05 -4.36 19.33
CA VAL A 7 6.62 -4.02 19.28
C VAL A 7 6.24 -3.25 18.03
N LEU A 8 4.98 -3.45 17.57
CA LEU A 8 4.45 -2.88 16.33
C LEU A 8 3.42 -1.79 16.59
N SER A 9 3.38 -0.79 15.73
CA SER A 9 2.22 0.08 15.54
C SER A 9 1.53 -0.33 14.24
N VAL A 10 0.29 -0.83 14.31
CA VAL A 10 -0.46 -1.26 13.13
C VAL A 10 -1.44 -0.19 12.70
N VAL A 11 -1.35 0.26 11.46
CA VAL A 11 -2.17 1.32 10.87
C VAL A 11 -3.17 0.72 9.88
N VAL A 12 -4.46 0.93 10.14
CA VAL A 12 -5.56 0.49 9.27
C VAL A 12 -6.30 1.70 8.71
N PRO A 13 -6.06 2.08 7.46
CA PRO A 13 -6.85 3.12 6.80
C PRO A 13 -8.22 2.56 6.41
N THR A 14 -9.29 3.31 6.67
CA THR A 14 -10.65 2.90 6.29
C THR A 14 -11.45 4.05 5.72
N ARG A 15 -12.48 3.73 4.90
CA ARG A 15 -13.44 4.70 4.42
C ARG A 15 -14.76 4.06 4.02
N ASP A 16 -15.86 4.47 4.68
CA ASP A 16 -17.23 4.03 4.35
C ASP A 16 -17.41 2.50 4.35
N ARG A 17 -16.66 1.72 5.16
CA ARG A 17 -16.64 0.23 5.17
C ARG A 17 -16.59 -0.36 6.57
N PRO A 18 -17.49 -0.03 7.50
CA PRO A 18 -17.39 -0.46 8.89
C PRO A 18 -17.46 -1.99 9.05
N GLU A 19 -18.17 -2.72 8.19
CA GLU A 19 -18.28 -4.18 8.25
C GLU A 19 -16.96 -4.87 7.87
N LYS A 20 -16.24 -4.35 6.85
CA LYS A 20 -14.92 -4.86 6.47
C LYS A 20 -13.89 -4.52 7.55
N LEU A 21 -13.92 -3.28 8.03
CA LEU A 21 -13.09 -2.85 9.15
C LEU A 21 -13.26 -3.78 10.36
N ALA A 22 -14.49 -4.10 10.74
CA ALA A 22 -14.76 -5.00 11.89
C ALA A 22 -14.08 -6.37 11.71
N ARG A 23 -14.14 -6.96 10.50
CA ARG A 23 -13.49 -8.24 10.20
C ARG A 23 -11.96 -8.13 10.24
N CYS A 24 -11.41 -7.07 9.65
CA CYS A 24 -9.97 -6.79 9.69
C CYS A 24 -9.49 -6.67 11.15
N LEU A 25 -10.16 -5.85 11.95
CA LEU A 25 -9.79 -5.60 13.33
C LEU A 25 -9.95 -6.85 14.22
N ALA A 26 -10.94 -7.70 13.97
CA ALA A 26 -11.09 -8.96 14.70
C ALA A 26 -9.86 -9.87 14.50
N SER A 27 -9.37 -10.02 13.25
CA SER A 27 -8.18 -10.81 12.98
C SER A 27 -6.90 -10.19 13.57
N LEU A 28 -6.79 -8.87 13.53
CA LEU A 28 -5.64 -8.16 14.14
C LEU A 28 -5.63 -8.33 15.66
N ARG A 29 -6.79 -8.23 16.34
CA ARG A 29 -6.88 -8.43 17.79
C ARG A 29 -6.35 -9.81 18.22
N GLU A 30 -6.57 -10.85 17.41
CA GLU A 30 -6.07 -12.21 17.68
C GLU A 30 -4.57 -12.36 17.39
N ALA A 31 -4.05 -11.63 16.39
CA ALA A 31 -2.68 -11.76 15.93
C ALA A 31 -1.68 -10.81 16.63
N LEU A 32 -2.16 -9.72 17.25
CA LEU A 32 -1.33 -8.74 17.94
C LEU A 32 -0.81 -9.27 19.27
N ARG A 33 0.38 -8.81 19.65
CA ARG A 33 1.09 -9.20 20.87
C ARG A 33 0.88 -8.17 21.98
N PRO A 34 1.12 -8.54 23.23
CA PRO A 34 1.17 -7.56 24.32
C PRO A 34 2.16 -6.42 23.99
N GLY A 35 1.68 -5.18 24.09
CA GLY A 35 2.46 -3.97 23.78
C GLY A 35 2.30 -3.45 22.35
N ASP A 36 1.84 -4.25 21.39
CA ASP A 36 1.51 -3.75 20.04
C ASP A 36 0.34 -2.77 20.12
N GLU A 37 0.35 -1.71 19.30
CA GLU A 37 -0.76 -0.76 19.22
C GLU A 37 -1.49 -0.83 17.89
N LEU A 38 -2.78 -0.51 17.90
CA LEU A 38 -3.62 -0.50 16.72
C LEU A 38 -4.21 0.89 16.50
N ILE A 39 -4.03 1.42 15.29
CA ILE A 39 -4.42 2.77 14.89
C ILE A 39 -5.33 2.67 13.67
N VAL A 40 -6.60 2.97 13.85
CA VAL A 40 -7.59 3.08 12.77
C VAL A 40 -7.63 4.52 12.29
N VAL A 41 -7.48 4.72 10.98
CA VAL A 41 -7.52 6.06 10.40
C VAL A 41 -8.68 6.18 9.42
N ASP A 42 -9.70 6.92 9.80
CA ASP A 42 -10.85 7.25 8.95
C ASP A 42 -10.45 8.27 7.89
N SER A 43 -10.60 7.89 6.63
CA SER A 43 -10.25 8.71 5.46
C SER A 43 -11.47 9.50 4.94
N ALA A 44 -12.03 10.38 5.76
CA ALA A 44 -13.20 11.20 5.46
C ALA A 44 -14.45 10.38 5.09
N SER A 45 -14.81 9.40 5.91
CA SER A 45 -16.07 8.66 5.78
C SER A 45 -17.29 9.58 5.95
N ARG A 46 -18.38 9.24 5.28
CA ARG A 46 -19.66 9.96 5.42
C ARG A 46 -20.31 9.74 6.78
N GLN A 47 -20.09 8.57 7.38
CA GLN A 47 -20.59 8.18 8.70
C GLN A 47 -19.44 7.66 9.58
N PRO A 48 -18.55 8.54 10.07
CA PRO A 48 -17.35 8.13 10.81
C PRO A 48 -17.65 7.44 12.13
N ALA A 49 -18.77 7.78 12.80
CA ALA A 49 -19.14 7.20 14.09
C ALA A 49 -19.26 5.66 14.07
N ARG A 50 -19.64 5.05 12.94
CA ARG A 50 -19.67 3.59 12.81
C ARG A 50 -18.27 2.97 12.82
N GLY A 51 -17.31 3.61 12.17
CA GLY A 51 -15.91 3.18 12.20
C GLY A 51 -15.27 3.40 13.58
N GLU A 52 -15.57 4.51 14.22
CA GLU A 52 -15.12 4.83 15.57
C GLU A 52 -15.66 3.84 16.61
N GLN A 53 -16.95 3.47 16.51
CA GLN A 53 -17.53 2.44 17.37
C GLN A 53 -16.80 1.11 17.21
N VAL A 54 -16.59 0.63 15.97
CA VAL A 54 -15.89 -0.63 15.69
C VAL A 54 -14.44 -0.61 16.23
N ALA A 55 -13.74 0.53 16.10
CA ALA A 55 -12.41 0.70 16.67
C ALA A 55 -12.42 0.67 18.20
N GLY A 56 -13.41 1.30 18.84
CA GLY A 56 -13.58 1.33 20.31
C GLY A 56 -13.86 -0.05 20.92
N GLU A 57 -14.51 -0.96 20.20
CA GLU A 57 -14.78 -2.34 20.67
C GLU A 57 -13.51 -3.17 20.94
N ILE A 58 -12.36 -2.71 20.46
CA ILE A 58 -11.05 -3.39 20.61
C ILE A 58 -9.94 -2.45 21.09
N ASP A 59 -10.29 -1.33 21.72
CA ASP A 59 -9.36 -0.32 22.25
C ASP A 59 -8.36 0.22 21.20
N ALA A 60 -8.74 0.27 19.93
CA ALA A 60 -7.91 0.86 18.90
C ALA A 60 -7.97 2.40 18.95
N ILE A 61 -6.82 3.03 18.70
CA ILE A 61 -6.75 4.48 18.54
C ILE A 61 -7.49 4.86 17.25
N PHE A 62 -8.49 5.74 17.33
CA PHE A 62 -9.23 6.22 16.16
C PHE A 62 -8.80 7.64 15.79
N ILE A 63 -8.43 7.85 14.53
CA ILE A 63 -8.01 9.14 13.97
C ILE A 63 -8.87 9.45 12.76
N ARG A 64 -9.32 10.69 12.62
CA ARG A 64 -10.06 11.16 11.45
C ARG A 64 -9.22 12.10 10.58
N CYS A 65 -9.15 11.80 9.28
CA CYS A 65 -8.69 12.72 8.25
C CYS A 65 -9.89 13.42 7.61
N GLU A 66 -9.87 14.75 7.54
CA GLU A 66 -10.97 15.54 6.96
C GLU A 66 -10.99 15.49 5.41
N ARG A 67 -9.87 15.15 4.78
CA ARG A 67 -9.77 14.98 3.33
C ARG A 67 -9.52 13.54 2.96
N PRO A 68 -10.21 13.00 1.94
CA PRO A 68 -10.03 11.61 1.52
C PRO A 68 -8.63 11.35 0.93
N GLY A 69 -8.14 10.13 1.09
CA GLY A 69 -6.89 9.66 0.53
C GLY A 69 -6.24 8.58 1.39
N VAL A 70 -6.04 7.38 0.82
CA VAL A 70 -5.42 6.26 1.55
C VAL A 70 -3.99 6.59 2.01
N CYS A 71 -3.21 7.29 1.18
CA CYS A 71 -1.86 7.73 1.54
C CYS A 71 -1.88 8.76 2.67
N ARG A 72 -2.85 9.68 2.65
CA ARG A 72 -3.07 10.65 3.73
C ARG A 72 -3.40 9.94 5.04
N ALA A 73 -4.29 8.96 5.00
CA ALA A 73 -4.64 8.17 6.17
C ALA A 73 -3.44 7.38 6.70
N ARG A 74 -2.69 6.69 5.84
CA ARG A 74 -1.46 5.99 6.25
C ARG A 74 -0.43 6.94 6.84
N ASN A 75 -0.28 8.15 6.26
CA ASN A 75 0.62 9.17 6.77
C ASN A 75 0.18 9.72 8.14
N ALA A 76 -1.10 9.92 8.36
CA ALA A 76 -1.62 10.31 9.67
C ALA A 76 -1.34 9.21 10.71
N GLY A 77 -1.59 7.96 10.37
CA GLY A 77 -1.37 6.81 11.25
C GLY A 77 0.09 6.64 11.65
N TRP A 78 1.02 6.55 10.69
CA TRP A 78 2.42 6.31 11.05
C TRP A 78 3.08 7.48 11.80
N ARG A 79 2.62 8.71 11.58
CA ARG A 79 3.10 9.86 12.37
C ARG A 79 2.61 9.84 13.81
N GLN A 80 1.45 9.22 14.06
CA GLN A 80 0.90 9.01 15.40
C GLN A 80 1.52 7.78 16.08
N ALA A 81 2.05 6.83 15.32
CA ALA A 81 2.65 5.60 15.81
C ALA A 81 3.74 5.87 16.86
N ARG A 82 3.73 5.09 17.95
CA ARG A 82 4.69 5.22 19.05
C ARG A 82 5.91 4.34 18.89
N HIS A 83 5.75 3.22 18.15
CA HIS A 83 6.80 2.21 18.02
C HIS A 83 7.71 2.42 16.81
N GLY A 84 8.89 1.80 16.84
CA GLY A 84 9.90 1.87 15.79
C GLY A 84 9.52 1.09 14.52
N PHE A 85 8.58 0.15 14.61
CA PHE A 85 8.07 -0.63 13.49
C PHE A 85 6.61 -0.29 13.24
N VAL A 86 6.29 0.12 12.03
CA VAL A 86 4.94 0.49 11.62
C VAL A 86 4.47 -0.47 10.54
N ALA A 87 3.40 -1.21 10.82
CA ALA A 87 2.74 -2.07 9.85
C ALA A 87 1.49 -1.40 9.26
N PHE A 88 1.18 -1.72 8.02
CA PHE A 88 0.00 -1.23 7.30
C PHE A 88 -0.83 -2.43 6.84
N VAL A 89 -2.12 -2.41 7.16
CA VAL A 89 -3.10 -3.42 6.75
C VAL A 89 -4.34 -2.69 6.22
N ASP A 90 -4.84 -3.05 5.03
CA ASP A 90 -6.04 -2.43 4.49
C ASP A 90 -7.31 -3.00 5.16
N ASP A 91 -8.40 -2.24 5.18
CA ASP A 91 -9.66 -2.58 5.84
C ASP A 91 -10.40 -3.79 5.23
N ASP A 92 -9.97 -4.24 4.03
CA ASP A 92 -10.46 -5.45 3.34
C ASP A 92 -9.43 -6.61 3.36
N VAL A 93 -8.53 -6.58 4.33
CA VAL A 93 -7.53 -7.62 4.60
C VAL A 93 -7.73 -8.17 6.01
N TRP A 94 -7.51 -9.47 6.20
CA TRP A 94 -7.40 -10.07 7.54
C TRP A 94 -6.17 -10.97 7.61
N VAL A 95 -5.49 -10.87 8.75
CA VAL A 95 -4.20 -11.51 8.96
C VAL A 95 -4.36 -12.91 9.55
N HIS A 96 -3.35 -13.76 9.36
CA HIS A 96 -3.27 -15.07 10.00
C HIS A 96 -2.65 -14.96 11.40
N ASP A 97 -2.87 -16.01 12.20
CA ASP A 97 -2.17 -16.21 13.46
C ASP A 97 -0.65 -16.14 13.25
N GLY A 98 0.06 -15.51 14.20
CA GLY A 98 1.50 -15.35 14.10
C GLY A 98 2.00 -14.24 13.19
N TRP A 99 1.11 -13.51 12.48
CA TRP A 99 1.47 -12.42 11.56
C TRP A 99 2.37 -11.35 12.21
N ALA A 100 2.00 -10.87 13.41
CA ALA A 100 2.79 -9.87 14.13
C ALA A 100 4.16 -10.40 14.55
N ASN A 101 4.23 -11.68 14.97
CA ASN A 101 5.47 -12.36 15.30
C ASN A 101 6.40 -12.46 14.08
N ALA A 102 5.87 -12.81 12.91
CA ALA A 102 6.64 -12.92 11.67
C ALA A 102 7.27 -11.57 11.30
N ILE A 103 6.50 -10.46 11.35
CA ILE A 103 7.01 -9.13 11.07
C ILE A 103 8.10 -8.72 12.06
N ALA A 104 7.83 -8.84 13.35
CA ALA A 104 8.78 -8.44 14.38
C ALA A 104 10.06 -9.29 14.34
N GLY A 105 9.90 -10.61 14.21
CA GLY A 105 11.02 -11.55 14.08
C GLY A 105 11.88 -11.26 12.86
N ALA A 106 11.27 -10.90 11.73
CA ALA A 106 12.01 -10.53 10.53
C ALA A 106 12.83 -9.25 10.72
N PHE A 107 12.30 -8.21 11.38
CA PHE A 107 13.06 -6.98 11.67
C PHE A 107 14.19 -7.20 12.68
N VAL A 108 13.99 -8.10 13.64
CA VAL A 108 15.05 -8.48 14.62
C VAL A 108 16.16 -9.26 13.93
N LYS A 109 15.79 -10.24 13.10
CA LYS A 109 16.74 -11.10 12.37
C LYS A 109 17.51 -10.34 11.28
N HIS A 110 16.89 -9.31 10.69
CA HIS A 110 17.45 -8.52 9.59
C HIS A 110 17.45 -7.02 9.96
N PRO A 111 18.39 -6.57 10.81
CA PRO A 111 18.42 -5.20 11.32
C PRO A 111 18.71 -4.13 10.26
N ASP A 112 19.27 -4.51 9.12
CA ASP A 112 19.57 -3.68 7.95
C ASP A 112 18.35 -3.47 7.02
N VAL A 113 17.28 -4.25 7.18
CA VAL A 113 16.07 -4.15 6.36
C VAL A 113 15.21 -2.98 6.82
N ALA A 114 14.87 -2.09 5.88
CA ALA A 114 14.08 -0.89 6.13
C ALA A 114 12.56 -1.12 6.06
N PHE A 115 12.13 -2.08 5.25
CA PHE A 115 10.71 -2.42 5.10
C PHE A 115 10.51 -3.90 4.79
N LEU A 116 9.32 -4.39 5.10
CA LEU A 116 8.85 -5.73 4.80
C LEU A 116 7.58 -5.67 3.96
N THR A 117 7.41 -6.67 3.09
CA THR A 117 6.11 -6.98 2.48
C THR A 117 5.75 -8.42 2.82
N GLY A 118 4.50 -8.66 3.17
CA GLY A 118 4.02 -9.98 3.54
C GLY A 118 3.28 -10.68 2.41
N ARG A 119 3.00 -11.95 2.64
CA ARG A 119 2.22 -12.81 1.77
C ARG A 119 0.75 -12.42 1.81
N ILE A 120 0.12 -12.37 0.62
CA ILE A 120 -1.32 -12.16 0.48
C ILE A 120 -1.89 -13.28 -0.37
N ASP A 121 -2.77 -14.06 0.22
CA ASP A 121 -3.50 -15.15 -0.42
C ASP A 121 -4.95 -14.74 -0.76
N VAL A 122 -5.57 -15.49 -1.67
CA VAL A 122 -7.02 -15.45 -1.88
C VAL A 122 -7.70 -16.29 -0.81
N PRO A 123 -8.78 -15.81 -0.15
CA PRO A 123 -9.51 -16.62 0.80
C PRO A 123 -10.03 -17.92 0.18
N PRO A 124 -10.01 -19.07 0.89
CA PRO A 124 -10.47 -20.34 0.34
C PRO A 124 -11.90 -20.29 -0.22
N ALA A 125 -12.80 -19.53 0.43
CA ALA A 125 -14.19 -19.34 -0.03
C ALA A 125 -14.29 -18.51 -1.34
N GLN A 126 -13.21 -17.92 -1.81
CA GLN A 126 -13.11 -17.07 -3.01
C GLN A 126 -12.04 -17.61 -3.98
N ALA A 127 -11.64 -18.88 -3.84
CA ALA A 127 -10.57 -19.50 -4.64
C ALA A 127 -10.85 -19.46 -6.16
N ASP A 128 -12.12 -19.46 -6.56
CA ASP A 128 -12.55 -19.40 -7.97
C ASP A 128 -12.52 -17.98 -8.56
N THR A 129 -11.93 -17.01 -7.85
CA THR A 129 -11.82 -15.65 -8.37
C THR A 129 -10.93 -15.61 -9.61
N GLU A 130 -11.52 -15.31 -10.76
CA GLU A 130 -10.85 -15.30 -12.07
C GLU A 130 -9.65 -14.32 -12.11
N ARG A 131 -9.74 -13.21 -11.40
CA ARG A 131 -8.72 -12.16 -11.37
C ARG A 131 -8.53 -11.62 -9.95
N PRO A 132 -7.70 -12.29 -9.15
CA PRO A 132 -7.39 -11.83 -7.81
C PRO A 132 -6.70 -10.46 -7.80
N VAL A 133 -7.05 -9.63 -6.81
CA VAL A 133 -6.43 -8.33 -6.55
C VAL A 133 -5.46 -8.45 -5.39
N ALA A 134 -4.32 -7.77 -5.50
CA ALA A 134 -3.27 -7.72 -4.48
C ALA A 134 -2.67 -9.09 -4.09
N LEU A 135 -2.65 -10.04 -5.04
CA LEU A 135 -2.07 -11.37 -4.81
C LEU A 135 -0.53 -11.28 -4.72
N LYS A 136 0.04 -11.92 -3.71
CA LYS A 136 1.47 -12.15 -3.53
C LYS A 136 1.65 -13.42 -2.70
N ASP A 137 1.69 -14.57 -3.35
CA ASP A 137 1.58 -15.90 -2.74
C ASP A 137 2.86 -16.74 -2.81
N ASP A 138 3.98 -16.12 -3.16
CA ASP A 138 5.29 -16.77 -3.10
C ASP A 138 5.55 -17.32 -1.69
N THR A 139 6.19 -18.49 -1.62
CA THR A 139 6.47 -19.19 -0.35
C THR A 139 7.87 -18.94 0.18
N GLU A 140 8.76 -18.42 -0.65
CA GLU A 140 10.15 -18.19 -0.30
C GLU A 140 10.41 -16.72 0.03
N PRO A 141 11.16 -16.45 1.11
CA PRO A 141 11.56 -15.09 1.44
C PRO A 141 12.56 -14.55 0.42
N ALA A 142 12.52 -13.23 0.19
CA ALA A 142 13.39 -12.59 -0.78
C ALA A 142 13.86 -11.21 -0.32
N VAL A 143 15.10 -10.85 -0.63
CA VAL A 143 15.59 -9.48 -0.49
C VAL A 143 14.98 -8.61 -1.59
N LEU A 144 14.54 -7.43 -1.23
CA LEU A 144 13.95 -6.44 -2.15
C LEU A 144 14.89 -5.24 -2.26
N ASP A 145 15.33 -4.95 -3.47
CA ASP A 145 16.23 -3.85 -3.78
C ASP A 145 15.85 -3.14 -5.09
N ALA A 146 16.68 -2.19 -5.51
CA ALA A 146 16.48 -1.43 -6.76
C ALA A 146 16.52 -2.31 -8.03
N HIS A 147 17.04 -3.52 -7.95
CA HIS A 147 17.17 -4.46 -9.08
C HIS A 147 16.08 -5.53 -9.09
N THR A 148 15.36 -5.67 -7.99
CA THR A 148 14.28 -6.65 -7.86
C THR A 148 13.15 -6.33 -8.84
N GLY A 149 12.83 -7.31 -9.68
CA GLY A 149 11.72 -7.25 -10.63
C GLY A 149 10.44 -7.90 -10.08
N GLY A 150 9.36 -7.81 -10.86
CA GLY A 150 8.08 -8.43 -10.49
C GLY A 150 7.29 -7.67 -9.43
N VAL A 151 6.42 -8.40 -8.73
CA VAL A 151 5.59 -7.86 -7.64
C VAL A 151 6.39 -7.89 -6.34
N LEU A 152 6.76 -6.72 -5.84
CA LEU A 152 7.53 -6.57 -4.60
C LEU A 152 6.66 -6.82 -3.34
N GLY A 153 5.35 -6.71 -3.47
CA GLY A 153 4.36 -6.78 -2.42
C GLY A 153 3.39 -5.61 -2.49
N HIS A 154 2.48 -5.54 -1.55
CA HIS A 154 1.38 -4.57 -1.51
C HIS A 154 1.32 -3.84 -0.17
N SER A 155 0.93 -2.57 -0.20
CA SER A 155 0.72 -1.78 1.02
C SER A 155 -0.43 -2.29 1.90
N ALA A 156 -1.21 -3.24 1.38
CA ALA A 156 -2.26 -3.94 2.12
C ALA A 156 -1.72 -4.93 3.17
N ASN A 157 -0.44 -5.34 3.04
CA ASN A 157 0.29 -6.16 4.01
C ASN A 157 1.77 -5.81 3.93
N MET A 158 2.18 -4.73 4.57
CA MET A 158 3.57 -4.28 4.64
C MET A 158 3.89 -3.70 6.01
N ALA A 159 5.18 -3.68 6.34
CA ALA A 159 5.69 -2.96 7.50
C ALA A 159 6.96 -2.18 7.12
N ALA A 160 7.27 -1.12 7.86
CA ALA A 160 8.48 -0.36 7.66
C ALA A 160 9.06 0.12 9.00
N ARG A 161 10.36 0.34 9.04
CA ARG A 161 10.97 1.08 10.14
C ARG A 161 10.49 2.53 10.07
N ARG A 162 10.17 3.10 11.23
CA ARG A 162 9.68 4.48 11.31
C ARG A 162 10.70 5.48 10.79
N ASP A 163 11.98 5.31 11.12
CA ASP A 163 13.07 6.16 10.63
C ASP A 163 13.22 6.11 9.10
N ALA A 164 12.97 4.94 8.48
CA ALA A 164 12.95 4.80 7.02
C ALA A 164 11.78 5.58 6.40
N LEU A 165 10.59 5.57 7.02
CA LEU A 165 9.45 6.39 6.59
C LEU A 165 9.75 7.89 6.76
N GLU A 166 10.35 8.29 7.88
CA GLU A 166 10.78 9.66 8.14
C GLU A 166 11.79 10.14 7.11
N LYS A 167 12.80 9.31 6.78
CA LYS A 167 13.85 9.60 5.80
C LYS A 167 13.30 9.94 4.41
N VAL A 168 12.23 9.25 3.98
CA VAL A 168 11.62 9.46 2.65
C VAL A 168 10.31 10.25 2.68
N GLY A 169 9.87 10.74 3.84
CA GLY A 169 8.67 11.57 4.01
C GLY A 169 7.34 10.79 3.96
N GLY A 170 7.37 9.45 4.09
CA GLY A 170 6.20 8.59 4.03
C GLY A 170 5.60 8.43 2.63
N PHE A 171 4.29 8.24 2.52
CA PHE A 171 3.58 8.05 1.25
C PHE A 171 3.33 9.37 0.53
N ASP A 172 3.41 9.40 -0.81
CA ASP A 172 2.97 10.54 -1.61
C ASP A 172 1.43 10.61 -1.65
N GLU A 173 0.86 11.65 -1.05
CA GLU A 173 -0.59 11.83 -0.91
C GLU A 173 -1.32 12.10 -2.23
N SER A 174 -0.58 12.35 -3.31
CA SER A 174 -1.14 12.45 -4.67
C SER A 174 -1.43 11.09 -5.28
N LEU A 175 -0.89 10.00 -4.72
CA LEU A 175 -1.05 8.62 -5.15
C LEU A 175 -2.11 7.88 -4.30
N GLY A 176 -2.46 6.66 -4.73
CA GLY A 176 -3.40 5.79 -4.02
C GLY A 176 -4.86 6.20 -4.16
N ALA A 177 -5.75 5.37 -3.62
CA ALA A 177 -7.20 5.63 -3.63
C ALA A 177 -7.53 6.97 -2.95
N GLY A 178 -8.34 7.79 -3.61
CA GLY A 178 -8.66 9.15 -3.16
C GLY A 178 -7.61 10.21 -3.52
N GLY A 179 -6.42 9.82 -3.96
CA GLY A 179 -5.41 10.73 -4.50
C GLY A 179 -5.64 11.09 -5.97
N ARG A 180 -4.94 12.13 -6.45
CA ARG A 180 -5.00 12.63 -7.84
C ARG A 180 -4.67 11.54 -8.86
N PHE A 181 -3.68 10.68 -8.56
CA PHE A 181 -3.18 9.64 -9.45
C PHE A 181 -3.62 8.23 -9.05
N ARG A 182 -4.53 8.08 -8.10
CA ARG A 182 -5.38 6.91 -7.80
C ARG A 182 -4.71 5.63 -7.35
N ALA A 183 -3.45 5.34 -7.69
CA ALA A 183 -2.81 4.06 -7.39
C ALA A 183 -1.28 4.17 -7.25
N ALA A 184 -0.59 3.03 -7.10
CA ALA A 184 0.86 2.85 -6.98
C ALA A 184 1.53 3.55 -5.77
N PRO A 185 0.87 3.67 -4.61
CA PRO A 185 1.47 4.35 -3.46
C PRO A 185 2.69 3.61 -2.91
N GLU A 186 2.62 2.28 -2.80
CA GLU A 186 3.71 1.45 -2.30
C GLU A 186 4.88 1.39 -3.28
N LEU A 187 4.59 1.29 -4.59
CA LEU A 187 5.64 1.23 -5.61
C LEU A 187 6.47 2.51 -5.66
N ASP A 188 5.83 3.67 -5.48
CA ASP A 188 6.51 4.96 -5.36
C ASP A 188 7.30 5.05 -4.05
N LEU A 189 6.75 4.57 -2.95
CA LEU A 189 7.45 4.51 -1.66
C LEU A 189 8.71 3.63 -1.77
N PHE A 190 8.61 2.45 -2.36
CA PHE A 190 9.74 1.55 -2.58
C PHE A 190 10.81 2.20 -3.47
N ASP A 191 10.42 2.88 -4.56
CA ASP A 191 11.38 3.60 -5.40
C ASP A 191 12.17 4.65 -4.61
N ARG A 192 11.52 5.39 -3.70
CA ARG A 192 12.19 6.39 -2.85
C ARG A 192 13.07 5.76 -1.76
N LEU A 193 12.64 4.64 -1.17
CA LEU A 193 13.46 3.88 -0.22
C LEU A 193 14.71 3.33 -0.90
N PHE A 194 14.57 2.74 -2.09
CA PHE A 194 15.72 2.25 -2.86
C PHE A 194 16.67 3.39 -3.30
N ALA A 195 16.12 4.54 -3.71
CA ALA A 195 16.92 5.71 -4.05
C ALA A 195 17.69 6.28 -2.84
N ALA A 196 17.19 6.06 -1.62
CA ALA A 196 17.86 6.39 -0.38
C ALA A 196 18.89 5.33 0.08
N GLY A 197 19.15 4.29 -0.74
CA GLY A 197 20.08 3.19 -0.45
C GLY A 197 19.55 2.15 0.53
N LEU A 198 18.23 2.14 0.78
CA LEU A 198 17.59 1.21 1.71
C LEU A 198 17.09 -0.03 0.97
N THR A 199 17.08 -1.16 1.68
CA THR A 199 16.58 -2.44 1.16
C THR A 199 15.33 -2.88 1.92
N GLY A 200 14.54 -3.74 1.30
CA GLY A 200 13.39 -4.39 1.91
C GLY A 200 13.53 -5.92 1.90
N ARG A 201 12.52 -6.57 2.45
CA ARG A 201 12.41 -8.02 2.43
C ARG A 201 10.96 -8.45 2.21
N TYR A 202 10.76 -9.45 1.39
CA TYR A 202 9.53 -10.22 1.34
C TYR A 202 9.58 -11.31 2.41
N GLU A 203 8.57 -11.34 3.29
CA GLU A 203 8.46 -12.31 4.39
C GLU A 203 7.16 -13.10 4.24
N PRO A 204 7.24 -14.35 3.74
CA PRO A 204 6.05 -15.15 3.45
C PRO A 204 5.28 -15.59 4.70
N ASP A 205 5.91 -15.61 5.88
CA ASP A 205 5.25 -15.96 7.14
C ASP A 205 4.36 -14.84 7.67
N ALA A 206 4.56 -13.59 7.22
CA ALA A 206 3.63 -12.49 7.46
C ALA A 206 2.41 -12.61 6.54
N ARG A 207 1.53 -13.59 6.82
CA ARG A 207 0.42 -13.99 5.94
C ARG A 207 -0.85 -13.21 6.19
N ALA A 208 -1.56 -12.91 5.10
CA ALA A 208 -2.88 -12.29 5.13
C ALA A 208 -3.76 -12.80 3.98
N TRP A 209 -5.07 -12.67 4.14
CA TRP A 209 -6.05 -12.80 3.07
C TRP A 209 -6.57 -11.44 2.64
N HIS A 210 -6.77 -11.27 1.33
CA HIS A 210 -7.40 -10.08 0.78
C HIS A 210 -8.78 -10.42 0.20
N ASP A 211 -9.82 -9.70 0.62
CA ASP A 211 -11.20 -9.88 0.17
C ASP A 211 -11.37 -9.55 -1.32
N GLN A 212 -11.82 -10.51 -2.11
CA GLN A 212 -11.99 -10.42 -3.56
C GLN A 212 -13.43 -10.00 -3.93
N TRP A 213 -13.90 -8.89 -3.38
CA TRP A 213 -15.29 -8.42 -3.48
C TRP A 213 -15.67 -7.70 -4.78
N ARG A 214 -14.68 -7.42 -5.66
CA ARG A 214 -14.91 -6.57 -6.84
C ARG A 214 -15.47 -7.38 -8.00
N GLY A 215 -16.57 -6.87 -8.60
CA GLY A 215 -17.08 -7.40 -9.85
C GLY A 215 -16.27 -6.93 -11.07
N ARG A 216 -16.57 -7.50 -12.23
CA ARG A 216 -15.85 -7.24 -13.50
C ARG A 216 -15.72 -5.76 -13.86
N ARG A 217 -16.80 -4.98 -13.69
CA ARG A 217 -16.79 -3.54 -14.00
C ARG A 217 -15.86 -2.75 -13.09
N GLU A 218 -15.86 -3.10 -11.81
CA GLU A 218 -14.96 -2.50 -10.80
C GLU A 218 -13.51 -2.87 -11.10
N LEU A 219 -13.23 -4.09 -11.54
CA LEU A 219 -11.88 -4.53 -11.91
C LEU A 219 -11.34 -3.77 -13.13
N VAL A 220 -12.15 -3.52 -14.18
CA VAL A 220 -11.74 -2.70 -15.32
C VAL A 220 -11.39 -1.26 -14.89
N LYS A 221 -12.21 -0.66 -14.00
CA LYS A 221 -11.92 0.66 -13.44
C LYS A 221 -10.66 0.67 -12.57
N LEU A 222 -10.43 -0.42 -11.85
CA LEU A 222 -9.25 -0.61 -11.01
C LEU A 222 -7.99 -0.72 -11.87
N ASP A 223 -8.00 -1.50 -12.96
CA ASP A 223 -6.87 -1.58 -13.89
C ASP A 223 -6.54 -0.23 -14.52
N TYR A 224 -7.57 0.53 -14.92
CA TYR A 224 -7.35 1.90 -15.36
C TYR A 224 -6.70 2.77 -14.29
N ALA A 225 -7.17 2.66 -13.03
CA ALA A 225 -6.60 3.40 -11.91
C ALA A 225 -5.14 2.98 -11.62
N TYR A 226 -4.85 1.68 -11.69
CA TYR A 226 -3.48 1.16 -11.58
C TYR A 226 -2.58 1.68 -12.70
N GLY A 227 -3.10 1.74 -13.91
CA GLY A 227 -2.42 2.37 -15.03
C GLY A 227 -2.11 3.84 -14.75
N VAL A 228 -3.08 4.64 -14.30
CA VAL A 228 -2.88 6.06 -13.95
C VAL A 228 -1.78 6.23 -12.90
N GLY A 229 -1.77 5.42 -11.85
CA GLY A 229 -0.71 5.43 -10.83
C GLY A 229 0.66 5.04 -11.39
N THR A 230 0.71 4.00 -12.24
CA THR A 230 1.93 3.56 -12.92
C THR A 230 2.49 4.67 -13.83
N GLY A 231 1.64 5.35 -14.60
CA GLY A 231 2.04 6.47 -15.43
C GLY A 231 2.57 7.66 -14.63
N ALA A 232 1.95 7.98 -13.51
CA ALA A 232 2.42 9.03 -12.61
C ALA A 232 3.79 8.67 -11.98
N ARG A 233 3.94 7.43 -11.49
CA ARG A 233 5.24 6.90 -11.03
C ARG A 233 6.31 6.99 -12.13
N LEU A 234 5.97 6.58 -13.36
CA LEU A 234 6.88 6.68 -14.51
C LEU A 234 7.33 8.13 -14.76
N ALA A 235 6.45 9.11 -14.65
CA ALA A 235 6.77 10.53 -14.79
C ALA A 235 7.78 11.02 -13.74
N LYS A 236 7.76 10.49 -12.50
CA LYS A 236 8.80 10.72 -11.50
C LYS A 236 10.12 10.05 -11.91
N LEU A 237 10.08 8.76 -12.26
CA LEU A 237 11.27 7.96 -12.58
C LEU A 237 12.04 8.49 -13.79
N VAL A 238 11.36 9.01 -14.81
CA VAL A 238 12.03 9.63 -15.98
C VAL A 238 12.97 10.78 -15.56
N ARG A 239 12.67 11.44 -14.44
CA ARG A 239 13.45 12.56 -13.90
C ARG A 239 14.56 12.12 -12.94
N SER A 240 14.38 11.00 -12.23
CA SER A 240 15.27 10.55 -11.15
C SER A 240 16.09 9.30 -11.50
N ASP A 241 15.47 8.31 -12.20
CA ASP A 241 16.11 7.04 -12.55
C ASP A 241 15.62 6.55 -13.93
N LYS A 242 16.33 6.94 -14.98
CA LYS A 242 15.99 6.59 -16.36
C LYS A 242 16.04 5.07 -16.64
N ARG A 243 16.91 4.31 -15.94
CA ARG A 243 17.01 2.86 -16.10
C ARG A 243 15.75 2.19 -15.60
N ARG A 244 15.32 2.56 -14.36
CA ARG A 244 14.10 2.04 -13.75
C ARG A 244 12.86 2.53 -14.50
N ALA A 245 12.83 3.78 -14.96
CA ALA A 245 11.78 4.31 -15.83
C ALA A 245 11.58 3.44 -17.07
N ARG A 246 12.68 3.08 -17.77
CA ARG A 246 12.62 2.20 -18.94
C ARG A 246 12.07 0.82 -18.61
N ALA A 247 12.49 0.21 -17.50
CA ALA A 247 11.98 -1.09 -17.06
C ALA A 247 10.47 -1.04 -16.79
N VAL A 248 9.99 -0.02 -16.06
CA VAL A 248 8.57 0.20 -15.78
C VAL A 248 7.77 0.46 -17.07
N ALA A 249 8.31 1.26 -18.01
CA ALA A 249 7.63 1.52 -19.28
C ALA A 249 7.51 0.25 -20.13
N VAL A 250 8.57 -0.54 -20.25
CA VAL A 250 8.56 -1.82 -20.98
C VAL A 250 7.56 -2.79 -20.35
N ASP A 251 7.55 -2.91 -19.02
CA ASP A 251 6.62 -3.79 -18.35
C ASP A 251 5.16 -3.33 -18.55
N ALA A 252 4.85 -2.07 -18.30
CA ALA A 252 3.49 -1.55 -18.35
C ALA A 252 2.91 -1.47 -19.76
N LEU A 253 3.69 -0.97 -20.73
CA LEU A 253 3.19 -0.71 -22.09
C LEU A 253 3.37 -1.90 -23.03
N TRP A 254 4.43 -2.68 -22.85
CA TRP A 254 4.70 -3.83 -23.72
C TRP A 254 4.24 -5.15 -23.10
N ARG A 255 4.74 -5.55 -21.93
CA ARG A 255 4.46 -6.89 -21.38
C ARG A 255 2.99 -7.01 -20.96
N ARG A 256 2.52 -6.13 -20.06
CA ARG A 256 1.13 -6.12 -19.56
C ARG A 256 0.15 -5.41 -20.49
N GLY A 257 0.66 -4.52 -21.37
CA GLY A 257 -0.12 -3.82 -22.38
C GLY A 257 -0.21 -4.61 -23.70
N ALA A 258 0.52 -4.16 -24.72
CA ALA A 258 0.36 -4.61 -26.10
C ALA A 258 0.52 -6.13 -26.28
N ARG A 259 1.53 -6.74 -25.66
CA ARG A 259 1.77 -8.20 -25.75
C ARG A 259 0.63 -8.99 -25.09
N GLN A 260 0.20 -8.60 -23.88
CA GLN A 260 -0.89 -9.29 -23.19
C GLN A 260 -2.21 -9.12 -23.94
N PHE A 261 -2.52 -7.91 -24.41
CA PHE A 261 -3.70 -7.64 -25.25
C PHE A 261 -3.74 -8.58 -26.47
N SER A 262 -2.61 -8.71 -27.20
CA SER A 262 -2.56 -9.58 -28.39
C SER A 262 -2.73 -11.05 -28.04
N ILE A 263 -2.13 -11.52 -26.94
CA ILE A 263 -2.28 -12.92 -26.49
C ILE A 263 -3.72 -13.20 -26.12
N ASP A 264 -4.37 -12.34 -25.35
CA ASP A 264 -5.74 -12.52 -24.88
C ASP A 264 -6.73 -12.49 -26.05
N LEU A 265 -6.52 -11.59 -27.00
CA LEU A 265 -7.34 -11.50 -28.22
C LEU A 265 -7.22 -12.78 -29.07
N LEU A 266 -5.99 -13.30 -29.29
CA LEU A 266 -5.76 -14.51 -30.06
C LEU A 266 -6.33 -15.77 -29.38
N ARG A 267 -6.46 -15.75 -28.04
CA ARG A 267 -7.06 -16.83 -27.26
C ARG A 267 -8.58 -16.71 -27.11
N GLY A 268 -9.19 -15.68 -27.68
CA GLY A 268 -10.62 -15.38 -27.50
C GLY A 268 -10.97 -14.90 -26.09
N TYR A 269 -9.99 -14.48 -25.29
CA TYR A 269 -10.19 -13.96 -23.93
C TYR A 269 -10.42 -12.44 -23.96
N GLU A 270 -11.57 -12.05 -24.47
CA GLU A 270 -11.93 -10.62 -24.65
C GLU A 270 -11.81 -9.79 -23.36
N THR A 271 -12.18 -10.40 -22.23
CA THR A 271 -12.08 -9.73 -20.91
C THR A 271 -10.65 -9.38 -20.56
N GLY A 272 -9.69 -10.28 -20.78
CA GLY A 272 -8.27 -10.02 -20.57
C GLY A 272 -7.75 -8.89 -21.45
N ALA A 273 -8.15 -8.91 -22.73
CA ALA A 273 -7.80 -7.83 -23.67
C ALA A 273 -8.32 -6.46 -23.19
N ILE A 274 -9.56 -6.39 -22.68
CA ILE A 274 -10.13 -5.15 -22.11
C ILE A 274 -9.31 -4.67 -20.91
N PHE A 275 -8.88 -5.55 -20.02
CA PHE A 275 -8.04 -5.20 -18.88
C PHE A 275 -6.68 -4.64 -19.33
N ALA A 276 -6.00 -5.32 -20.26
CA ALA A 276 -4.72 -4.87 -20.80
C ALA A 276 -4.82 -3.48 -21.45
N LEU A 277 -5.88 -3.25 -22.23
CA LEU A 277 -6.16 -1.95 -22.86
C LEU A 277 -6.44 -0.86 -21.81
N SER A 278 -7.26 -1.18 -20.81
CA SER A 278 -7.64 -0.25 -19.74
C SER A 278 -6.41 0.21 -18.94
N GLY A 279 -5.56 -0.73 -18.52
CA GLY A 279 -4.31 -0.43 -17.81
C GLY A 279 -3.33 0.41 -18.64
N THR A 280 -3.20 0.07 -19.94
CA THR A 280 -2.32 0.82 -20.87
C THR A 280 -2.81 2.25 -21.08
N ALA A 281 -4.10 2.43 -21.33
CA ALA A 281 -4.71 3.76 -21.47
C ALA A 281 -4.54 4.59 -20.18
N GLY A 282 -4.76 3.96 -19.02
CA GLY A 282 -4.50 4.57 -17.72
C GLY A 282 -3.04 5.03 -17.58
N THR A 283 -2.07 4.20 -18.01
CA THR A 283 -0.64 4.53 -17.94
C THR A 283 -0.31 5.77 -18.79
N ALA A 284 -0.81 5.83 -20.02
CA ALA A 284 -0.61 6.99 -20.88
C ALA A 284 -1.22 8.28 -20.29
N VAL A 285 -2.46 8.18 -19.78
CA VAL A 285 -3.14 9.32 -19.15
C VAL A 285 -2.44 9.76 -17.87
N GLY A 286 -2.03 8.82 -17.03
CA GLY A 286 -1.30 9.10 -15.79
C GLY A 286 0.02 9.81 -16.04
N PHE A 287 0.80 9.32 -17.01
CA PHE A 287 2.05 9.94 -17.43
C PHE A 287 1.85 11.36 -17.95
N ALA A 288 0.92 11.54 -18.90
CA ALA A 288 0.63 12.86 -19.49
C ALA A 288 0.18 13.88 -18.43
N ARG A 289 -0.59 13.46 -17.43
CA ARG A 289 -1.05 14.33 -16.34
C ARG A 289 0.04 14.65 -15.32
N ALA A 290 1.02 13.77 -15.15
CA ALA A 290 2.02 13.87 -14.11
C ALA A 290 3.36 14.49 -14.59
N ILE A 291 3.68 14.38 -15.89
CA ILE A 291 5.01 14.77 -16.42
C ILE A 291 5.34 16.25 -16.18
N PHE A 292 4.38 17.13 -16.07
CA PHE A 292 4.60 18.55 -15.79
C PHE A 292 4.32 18.95 -14.34
N VAL A 293 3.89 18.01 -13.48
CA VAL A 293 3.67 18.29 -12.06
C VAL A 293 5.02 18.37 -11.36
N PRO A 294 5.31 19.46 -10.63
CA PRO A 294 6.57 19.56 -9.87
C PRO A 294 6.71 18.42 -8.85
N VAL A 295 7.95 17.99 -8.64
CA VAL A 295 8.31 16.98 -7.63
C VAL A 295 9.34 17.62 -6.70
N ARG A 296 9.11 17.54 -5.39
CA ARG A 296 10.03 17.96 -4.34
C ARG A 296 10.22 16.81 -3.36
N ASP A 297 11.45 16.48 -3.04
CA ASP A 297 11.81 15.38 -2.12
C ASP A 297 11.12 14.05 -2.47
N GLY A 298 10.99 13.78 -3.77
CA GLY A 298 10.32 12.59 -4.29
C GLY A 298 8.78 12.62 -4.26
N HIS A 299 8.13 13.69 -3.80
CA HIS A 299 6.68 13.85 -3.74
C HIS A 299 6.16 14.83 -4.79
N PHE A 300 4.96 14.57 -5.33
CA PHE A 300 4.29 15.54 -6.20
C PHE A 300 3.83 16.77 -5.41
N VAL A 301 4.11 17.95 -5.94
CA VAL A 301 3.61 19.22 -5.39
C VAL A 301 2.32 19.57 -6.11
N THR A 302 1.17 19.24 -5.52
CA THR A 302 -0.14 19.38 -6.19
C THR A 302 -0.95 20.61 -5.76
N HIS A 303 -0.59 21.29 -4.64
CA HIS A 303 -1.23 22.53 -4.19
C HIS A 303 -0.27 23.40 -3.40
N ARG A 304 -0.45 24.74 -3.51
CA ARG A 304 0.25 25.75 -2.69
C ARG A 304 -0.11 25.73 -1.19
N HIS A 305 -0.96 24.78 -0.75
CA HIS A 305 -1.47 24.66 0.63
C HIS A 305 -1.02 23.39 1.35
N ASP A 306 -0.04 22.64 0.81
CA ASP A 306 0.63 21.57 1.54
C ASP A 306 1.78 22.11 2.41
N GLU A 307 1.55 23.23 3.10
CA GLU A 307 2.35 23.59 4.28
C GLU A 307 2.09 22.47 5.31
N ALA A 308 3.18 21.82 5.77
CA ALA A 308 3.12 20.84 6.83
C ALA A 308 2.27 21.41 7.98
N PRO A 309 1.33 20.64 8.54
CA PRO A 309 0.59 21.10 9.70
C PRO A 309 1.63 21.44 10.77
N LYS A 310 1.67 22.71 11.18
CA LYS A 310 2.47 23.16 12.32
C LYS A 310 2.21 22.17 13.43
N ARG A 311 3.25 21.61 14.04
CA ARG A 311 3.16 20.72 15.20
C ARG A 311 2.26 21.40 16.25
N HIS A 312 0.99 21.06 16.25
CA HIS A 312 0.14 21.41 17.37
C HIS A 312 0.54 20.49 18.52
N ALA A 313 1.21 21.08 19.50
CA ALA A 313 1.39 20.44 20.78
C ALA A 313 0.00 20.12 21.35
N TRP A 314 -0.40 18.87 21.27
CA TRP A 314 -1.59 18.38 21.95
C TRP A 314 -1.30 18.45 23.45
N LYS A 315 -2.03 19.34 24.14
CA LYS A 315 -2.10 19.27 25.59
C LYS A 315 -2.90 18.01 25.92
N GLN A 316 -2.27 17.10 26.63
CA GLN A 316 -2.95 15.98 27.29
C GLN A 316 -3.97 16.54 28.29
N PRO A 317 -5.17 15.90 28.44
CA PRO A 317 -6.04 16.15 29.57
C PRO A 317 -5.44 15.61 30.87
#